data_af2362dbd1d59db3cafb87d62f382397
#
_entry.id   af2362dbd1d59db3cafb87d62f382397
#
_cell.length_a   1.000
_cell.length_b   1.000
_cell.length_c   1.000
_cell.angle_alpha   90.00
_cell.angle_beta   90.00
_cell.angle_gamma   90.00
#
_symmetry.space_group_name_H-M   'P 1'
#
loop_
_entity.id
_entity.type
_entity.pdbx_description
1 polymer ?
#
loop_
_entity_poly.entity_id
_entity_poly.type
_entity_poly.pdbx_seq_one_letter_code
_entity_poly.pdbx_strand_id
1 'polypeptide(L)'
;RHAIILKGDLALNITTVLFDLDGTLLPMDQDAFTTGYFKLLAKKLAPHGYEPKTLVDAIWAGTAAMVQNDGSRTNEQAFWAKFADIYGADKARDDQPLFEDFYANEFNDARGTCGFNAAAAETVHKLKDRGYRVALATNPIFPHIATEHRIRWAGLTPEDFELYTTYE
;
A
#
# COMPACT_ATOMS: atom_id res chain seq x y z
N ARG A 1 15.44 -3.70 18.18
CA ARG A 1 14.43 -3.34 19.18
C ARG A 1 14.18 -4.55 20.06
N HIS A 2 14.23 -4.40 21.38
CA HIS A 2 14.22 -5.49 22.34
C HIS A 2 12.79 -6.00 22.56
N ALA A 3 12.59 -7.31 22.41
CA ALA A 3 11.38 -7.97 22.86
C ALA A 3 11.37 -7.97 24.39
N ILE A 4 10.35 -7.38 25.01
CA ILE A 4 10.12 -7.48 26.45
C ILE A 4 9.40 -8.80 26.68
N ILE A 5 10.12 -9.80 27.23
CA ILE A 5 9.50 -11.04 27.73
C ILE A 5 9.04 -10.75 29.17
N LEU A 6 7.74 -10.55 29.34
CA LEU A 6 7.14 -10.53 30.66
C LEU A 6 7.07 -11.96 31.21
N LYS A 7 7.88 -12.27 32.22
CA LYS A 7 7.75 -13.48 33.02
C LYS A 7 6.56 -13.32 33.98
N GLY A 8 5.47 -13.96 33.68
CA GLY A 8 4.30 -14.12 34.53
C GLY A 8 3.32 -15.04 33.83
N ASP A 9 2.80 -16.07 34.51
CA ASP A 9 2.03 -17.23 34.07
C ASP A 9 0.69 -16.96 33.35
N LEU A 10 0.71 -16.14 32.29
CA LEU A 10 -0.29 -16.14 31.25
C LEU A 10 0.47 -16.50 29.96
N ALA A 11 0.47 -17.79 29.62
CA ALA A 11 0.87 -18.23 28.30
C ALA A 11 -0.09 -17.57 27.30
N LEU A 12 0.30 -16.42 26.76
CA LEU A 12 -0.41 -15.77 25.66
C LEU A 12 -0.40 -16.75 24.48
N ASN A 13 -1.55 -17.35 24.20
CA ASN A 13 -1.68 -18.24 23.06
C ASN A 13 -1.76 -17.37 21.78
N ILE A 14 -0.59 -16.98 21.27
CA ILE A 14 -0.51 -16.25 19.99
C ILE A 14 -0.88 -17.22 18.88
N THR A 15 -1.95 -16.91 18.15
CA THR A 15 -2.42 -17.70 17.00
C THR A 15 -2.24 -16.97 15.67
N THR A 16 -2.05 -15.65 15.71
CA THR A 16 -2.00 -14.80 14.52
C THR A 16 -0.83 -13.83 14.60
N VAL A 17 -0.13 -13.66 13.49
CA VAL A 17 0.96 -12.69 13.32
C VAL A 17 0.54 -11.68 12.26
N LEU A 18 0.65 -10.40 12.59
CA LEU A 18 0.40 -9.29 11.68
C LEU A 18 1.75 -8.70 11.24
N PHE A 19 1.96 -8.59 9.94
CA PHE A 19 3.13 -7.93 9.38
C PHE A 19 2.73 -6.59 8.77
N ASP A 20 3.62 -5.63 8.88
CA ASP A 20 3.66 -4.47 7.99
C ASP A 20 4.44 -4.82 6.72
N LEU A 21 4.25 -4.04 5.64
CA LEU A 21 4.86 -4.31 4.33
C LEU A 21 6.04 -3.37 4.06
N ASP A 22 5.75 -2.09 3.93
CA ASP A 22 6.69 -1.09 3.42
C ASP A 22 7.74 -0.71 4.47
N GLY A 23 9.02 -1.02 4.20
CA GLY A 23 10.10 -0.88 5.18
C GLY A 23 10.19 -2.04 6.20
N THR A 24 9.32 -3.05 6.10
CA THR A 24 9.31 -4.24 6.97
C THR A 24 9.58 -5.51 6.16
N LEU A 25 8.58 -6.07 5.46
CA LEU A 25 8.78 -7.23 4.57
C LEU A 25 9.42 -6.81 3.25
N LEU A 26 9.07 -5.63 2.73
CA LEU A 26 9.66 -5.02 1.56
C LEU A 26 10.63 -3.91 1.98
N PRO A 27 11.96 -4.12 1.85
CA PRO A 27 12.92 -3.04 2.11
C PRO A 27 12.65 -1.85 1.19
N MET A 28 12.43 -0.67 1.78
CA MET A 28 12.01 0.52 1.05
C MET A 28 12.59 1.78 1.70
N ASP A 29 13.16 2.64 0.87
CA ASP A 29 13.36 4.04 1.21
C ASP A 29 12.12 4.81 0.77
N GLN A 30 11.41 5.39 1.73
CA GLN A 30 10.11 6.05 1.50
C GLN A 30 10.21 7.25 0.55
N ASP A 31 11.30 8.02 0.64
CA ASP A 31 11.49 9.22 -0.20
C ASP A 31 11.80 8.81 -1.64
N ALA A 32 12.68 7.81 -1.83
CA ALA A 32 13.01 7.28 -3.15
C ALA A 32 11.78 6.65 -3.82
N PHE A 33 11.01 5.84 -3.07
CA PHE A 33 9.78 5.23 -3.58
C PHE A 33 8.75 6.29 -3.98
N THR A 34 8.45 7.24 -3.10
CA THR A 34 7.47 8.30 -3.34
C THR A 34 7.84 9.14 -4.54
N THR A 35 9.11 9.51 -4.67
CA THR A 35 9.62 10.27 -5.82
C THR A 35 9.47 9.48 -7.12
N GLY A 36 9.85 8.19 -7.12
CA GLY A 36 9.72 7.30 -8.28
C GLY A 36 8.26 7.11 -8.69
N TYR A 37 7.40 6.81 -7.73
CA TYR A 37 5.96 6.66 -7.92
C TYR A 37 5.32 7.89 -8.56
N PHE A 38 5.54 9.09 -7.99
CA PHE A 38 4.96 10.33 -8.53
C PHE A 38 5.48 10.66 -9.93
N LYS A 39 6.75 10.37 -10.22
CA LYS A 39 7.32 10.57 -11.56
C LYS A 39 6.60 9.69 -12.60
N LEU A 40 6.33 8.44 -12.28
CA LEU A 40 5.62 7.51 -13.15
C LEU A 40 4.17 7.94 -13.34
N LEU A 41 3.47 8.27 -12.27
CA LEU A 41 2.08 8.72 -12.30
C LEU A 41 1.91 10.00 -13.11
N ALA A 42 2.76 11.01 -12.85
CA ALA A 42 2.73 12.26 -13.60
C ALA A 42 2.98 12.06 -15.10
N LYS A 43 3.94 11.19 -15.45
CA LYS A 43 4.22 10.82 -16.84
C LYS A 43 3.01 10.20 -17.52
N LYS A 44 2.32 9.28 -16.83
CA LYS A 44 1.11 8.60 -17.33
C LYS A 44 -0.03 9.57 -17.56
N LEU A 45 -0.27 10.49 -16.63
CA LEU A 45 -1.46 11.33 -16.61
C LEU A 45 -1.28 12.69 -17.32
N ALA A 46 -0.06 13.13 -17.61
CA ALA A 46 0.19 14.39 -18.32
C ALA A 46 -0.55 14.50 -19.66
N PRO A 47 -0.64 13.46 -20.53
CA PRO A 47 -1.40 13.52 -21.76
C PRO A 47 -2.93 13.73 -21.57
N HIS A 48 -3.42 13.45 -20.36
CA HIS A 48 -4.83 13.58 -19.97
C HIS A 48 -5.15 14.92 -19.26
N GLY A 49 -4.23 15.90 -19.39
CA GLY A 49 -4.44 17.26 -18.88
C GLY A 49 -4.12 17.44 -17.39
N TYR A 50 -3.37 16.53 -16.79
CA TYR A 50 -2.88 16.66 -15.42
C TYR A 50 -1.53 17.38 -15.40
N GLU A 51 -1.49 18.57 -14.80
CA GLU A 51 -0.24 19.27 -14.55
C GLU A 51 0.49 18.55 -13.38
N PRO A 52 1.78 18.19 -13.53
CA PRO A 52 2.46 17.31 -12.58
C PRO A 52 2.44 17.79 -11.12
N LYS A 53 2.69 19.08 -10.88
CA LYS A 53 2.71 19.61 -9.51
C LYS A 53 1.31 19.57 -8.87
N THR A 54 0.31 20.04 -9.62
CA THR A 54 -1.09 20.04 -9.15
C THR A 54 -1.61 18.63 -8.90
N LEU A 55 -1.20 17.66 -9.74
CA LEU A 55 -1.53 16.25 -9.54
C LEU A 55 -0.93 15.73 -8.23
N VAL A 56 0.35 15.96 -7.98
CA VAL A 56 1.02 15.51 -6.74
C VAL A 56 0.36 16.15 -5.52
N ASP A 57 0.07 17.45 -5.57
CA ASP A 57 -0.63 18.15 -4.48
C ASP A 57 -2.02 17.55 -4.22
N ALA A 58 -2.75 17.17 -5.29
CA ALA A 58 -4.07 16.50 -5.18
C ALA A 58 -3.96 15.08 -4.58
N ILE A 59 -2.96 14.30 -4.97
CA ILE A 59 -2.71 12.98 -4.37
C ILE A 59 -2.41 13.12 -2.88
N TRP A 60 -1.58 14.08 -2.48
CA TRP A 60 -1.31 14.33 -1.05
C TRP A 60 -2.56 14.78 -0.29
N ALA A 61 -3.41 15.62 -0.89
CA ALA A 61 -4.68 16.01 -0.29
C ALA A 61 -5.63 14.81 -0.11
N GLY A 62 -5.73 13.94 -1.11
CA GLY A 62 -6.48 12.69 -1.03
C GLY A 62 -5.92 11.75 0.03
N THR A 63 -4.59 11.60 0.10
CA THR A 63 -3.92 10.81 1.14
C THR A 63 -4.22 11.35 2.55
N ALA A 64 -4.17 12.67 2.74
CA ALA A 64 -4.54 13.29 4.00
C ALA A 64 -6.01 13.01 4.37
N ALA A 65 -6.93 13.00 3.39
CA ALA A 65 -8.33 12.65 3.62
C ALA A 65 -8.50 11.18 4.05
N MET A 66 -7.69 10.26 3.51
CA MET A 66 -7.66 8.86 3.95
C MET A 66 -7.15 8.73 5.39
N VAL A 67 -6.08 9.44 5.74
CA VAL A 67 -5.50 9.42 7.11
C VAL A 67 -6.47 9.99 8.15
N GLN A 68 -7.30 10.96 7.76
CA GLN A 68 -8.32 11.59 8.62
C GLN A 68 -9.67 10.87 8.59
N ASN A 69 -9.79 9.79 7.82
CA ASN A 69 -11.02 9.02 7.70
C ASN A 69 -11.39 8.40 9.05
N ASP A 70 -12.63 8.62 9.49
CA ASP A 70 -13.16 8.12 10.77
C ASP A 70 -13.73 6.69 10.68
N GLY A 71 -13.62 6.05 9.51
CA GLY A 71 -14.14 4.71 9.26
C GLY A 71 -15.61 4.66 8.83
N SER A 72 -16.26 5.82 8.62
CA SER A 72 -17.64 5.86 8.12
C SER A 72 -17.77 5.48 6.63
N ARG A 73 -16.66 5.44 5.93
CA ARG A 73 -16.51 5.06 4.52
C ARG A 73 -15.14 4.43 4.27
N THR A 74 -14.93 3.83 3.09
CA THR A 74 -13.60 3.31 2.72
C THR A 74 -12.61 4.45 2.47
N ASN A 75 -11.32 4.15 2.55
CA ASN A 75 -10.28 5.13 2.20
C ASN A 75 -10.33 5.51 0.72
N GLU A 76 -10.69 4.57 -0.15
CA GLU A 76 -10.96 4.85 -1.57
C GLU A 76 -12.01 5.96 -1.73
N GLN A 77 -13.14 5.82 -1.05
CA GLN A 77 -14.21 6.83 -1.08
C GLN A 77 -13.76 8.19 -0.54
N ALA A 78 -12.95 8.18 0.53
CA ALA A 78 -12.39 9.40 1.09
C ALA A 78 -11.42 10.10 0.11
N PHE A 79 -10.55 9.32 -0.53
CA PHE A 79 -9.61 9.79 -1.54
C PHE A 79 -10.33 10.43 -2.74
N TRP A 80 -11.23 9.67 -3.37
CA TRP A 80 -11.91 10.13 -4.58
C TRP A 80 -12.85 11.31 -4.34
N ALA A 81 -13.49 11.39 -3.16
CA ALA A 81 -14.26 12.57 -2.78
C ALA A 81 -13.36 13.82 -2.72
N LYS A 82 -12.18 13.71 -2.09
CA LYS A 82 -11.21 14.81 -2.01
C LYS A 82 -10.64 15.18 -3.37
N PHE A 83 -10.35 14.20 -4.21
CA PHE A 83 -9.84 14.39 -5.56
C PHE A 83 -10.89 15.10 -6.44
N ALA A 84 -12.17 14.74 -6.29
CA ALA A 84 -13.30 15.38 -6.98
C ALA A 84 -13.49 16.85 -6.55
N ASP A 85 -13.22 17.21 -5.30
CA ASP A 85 -13.23 18.61 -4.85
C ASP A 85 -12.21 19.48 -5.60
N ILE A 86 -11.11 18.89 -6.08
CA ILE A 86 -10.01 19.60 -6.75
C ILE A 86 -10.21 19.63 -8.27
N TYR A 87 -10.57 18.51 -8.87
CA TYR A 87 -10.66 18.36 -10.32
C TYR A 87 -12.09 18.37 -10.89
N GLY A 88 -13.08 18.35 -10.01
CA GLY A 88 -14.50 18.21 -10.39
C GLY A 88 -14.94 16.75 -10.42
N ALA A 89 -16.21 16.51 -10.06
CA ALA A 89 -16.76 15.16 -9.91
C ALA A 89 -16.77 14.35 -11.21
N ASP A 90 -17.09 15.00 -12.34
CA ASP A 90 -17.13 14.33 -13.63
C ASP A 90 -15.74 13.87 -14.06
N LYS A 91 -14.72 14.76 -13.99
CA LYS A 91 -13.34 14.39 -14.34
C LYS A 91 -12.79 13.31 -13.42
N ALA A 92 -13.01 13.40 -12.11
CA ALA A 92 -12.57 12.38 -11.17
C ALA A 92 -13.16 11.00 -11.51
N ARG A 93 -14.46 10.93 -11.79
CA ARG A 93 -15.15 9.70 -12.16
C ARG A 93 -14.65 9.14 -13.51
N ASP A 94 -14.59 10.00 -14.54
CA ASP A 94 -14.30 9.58 -15.92
C ASP A 94 -12.83 9.17 -16.09
N ASP A 95 -11.92 9.71 -15.26
CA ASP A 95 -10.48 9.40 -15.30
C ASP A 95 -10.07 8.30 -14.31
N GLN A 96 -10.96 7.83 -13.42
CA GLN A 96 -10.66 6.72 -12.50
C GLN A 96 -10.04 5.51 -13.21
N PRO A 97 -10.54 5.06 -14.39
CA PRO A 97 -9.93 3.96 -15.14
C PRO A 97 -8.47 4.20 -15.56
N LEU A 98 -8.05 5.48 -15.73
CA LEU A 98 -6.64 5.80 -16.05
C LEU A 98 -5.71 5.53 -14.86
N PHE A 99 -6.18 5.78 -13.63
CA PHE A 99 -5.45 5.45 -12.41
C PHE A 99 -5.40 3.94 -12.21
N GLU A 100 -6.50 3.23 -12.44
CA GLU A 100 -6.54 1.77 -12.39
C GLU A 100 -5.55 1.15 -13.38
N ASP A 101 -5.53 1.63 -14.61
CA ASP A 101 -4.57 1.20 -15.64
C ASP A 101 -3.12 1.50 -15.24
N PHE A 102 -2.86 2.67 -14.65
CA PHE A 102 -1.54 3.00 -14.12
C PHE A 102 -1.10 2.00 -13.04
N TYR A 103 -1.96 1.70 -12.06
CA TYR A 103 -1.62 0.75 -11.00
C TYR A 103 -1.46 -0.67 -11.53
N ALA A 104 -2.20 -1.05 -12.57
CA ALA A 104 -2.06 -2.35 -13.20
C ALA A 104 -0.73 -2.51 -13.96
N ASN A 105 -0.22 -1.43 -14.54
CA ASN A 105 0.90 -1.47 -15.49
C ASN A 105 2.14 -0.70 -14.98
N GLU A 106 2.17 0.63 -15.16
CA GLU A 106 3.39 1.43 -14.97
C GLU A 106 3.83 1.52 -13.49
N PHE A 107 2.91 1.38 -12.54
CA PHE A 107 3.25 1.33 -11.11
C PHE A 107 4.30 0.25 -10.81
N ASN A 108 4.29 -0.86 -11.55
CA ASN A 108 5.24 -1.95 -11.35
C ASN A 108 6.71 -1.53 -11.60
N ASP A 109 6.94 -0.47 -12.37
CA ASP A 109 8.29 0.08 -12.58
C ASP A 109 8.87 0.74 -11.32
N ALA A 110 8.01 1.13 -10.36
CA ALA A 110 8.44 1.66 -9.06
C ALA A 110 9.21 0.61 -8.23
N ARG A 111 9.10 -0.69 -8.55
CA ARG A 111 9.91 -1.75 -7.94
C ARG A 111 11.40 -1.43 -7.93
N GLY A 112 11.89 -0.73 -8.95
CA GLY A 112 13.31 -0.34 -9.06
C GLY A 112 13.81 0.57 -7.93
N THR A 113 12.90 1.16 -7.12
CA THR A 113 13.23 1.99 -5.95
C THR A 113 13.22 1.20 -4.64
N CYS A 114 12.82 -0.07 -4.67
CA CYS A 114 12.73 -0.94 -3.51
C CYS A 114 13.89 -1.94 -3.48
N GLY A 115 14.22 -2.40 -2.28
CA GLY A 115 15.15 -3.50 -2.06
C GLY A 115 14.45 -4.86 -2.12
N PHE A 116 15.22 -5.90 -1.76
CA PHE A 116 14.73 -7.27 -1.62
C PHE A 116 15.41 -7.94 -0.42
N ASN A 117 14.64 -8.70 0.36
CA ASN A 117 15.15 -9.49 1.47
C ASN A 117 14.51 -10.89 1.46
N ALA A 118 15.27 -11.90 1.07
CA ALA A 118 14.79 -13.29 1.03
C ALA A 118 14.30 -13.80 2.38
N ALA A 119 14.82 -13.28 3.50
CA ALA A 119 14.40 -13.67 4.85
C ALA A 119 12.95 -13.25 5.15
N ALA A 120 12.38 -12.28 4.44
CA ALA A 120 10.99 -11.87 4.62
C ALA A 120 10.03 -13.02 4.24
N ALA A 121 10.14 -13.53 3.01
CA ALA A 121 9.33 -14.66 2.54
C ALA A 121 9.59 -15.92 3.39
N GLU A 122 10.86 -16.22 3.69
CA GLU A 122 11.23 -17.37 4.52
C GLU A 122 10.59 -17.30 5.91
N THR A 123 10.54 -16.13 6.54
CA THR A 123 9.93 -15.93 7.85
C THR A 123 8.42 -16.14 7.81
N VAL A 124 7.73 -15.58 6.81
CA VAL A 124 6.28 -15.75 6.62
C VAL A 124 5.95 -17.23 6.46
N HIS A 125 6.65 -17.94 5.57
CA HIS A 125 6.41 -19.36 5.33
C HIS A 125 6.69 -20.22 6.57
N LYS A 126 7.78 -19.96 7.29
CA LYS A 126 8.08 -20.67 8.56
C LYS A 126 7.00 -20.48 9.62
N LEU A 127 6.37 -19.32 9.71
CA LEU A 127 5.27 -19.10 10.65
C LEU A 127 4.02 -19.87 10.23
N LYS A 128 3.69 -19.88 8.94
CA LYS A 128 2.58 -20.69 8.38
C LYS A 128 2.81 -22.18 8.66
N ASP A 129 4.02 -22.69 8.41
CA ASP A 129 4.38 -24.09 8.66
C ASP A 129 4.26 -24.49 10.14
N ARG A 130 4.40 -23.52 11.05
CA ARG A 130 4.18 -23.70 12.48
C ARG A 130 2.72 -23.56 12.93
N GLY A 131 1.80 -23.35 11.98
CA GLY A 131 0.37 -23.25 12.24
C GLY A 131 -0.11 -21.86 12.66
N TYR A 132 0.72 -20.82 12.55
CA TYR A 132 0.26 -19.45 12.76
C TYR A 132 -0.55 -18.95 11.56
N ARG A 133 -1.61 -18.22 11.86
CA ARG A 133 -2.29 -17.39 10.88
C ARG A 133 -1.42 -16.16 10.59
N VAL A 134 -1.32 -15.77 9.35
CA VAL A 134 -0.51 -14.60 8.95
C VAL A 134 -1.40 -13.62 8.18
N ALA A 135 -1.35 -12.34 8.58
CA ALA A 135 -2.03 -11.26 7.89
C ALA A 135 -1.09 -10.09 7.65
N LEU A 136 -1.39 -9.28 6.62
CA LEU A 136 -0.64 -8.09 6.28
C LEU A 136 -1.45 -6.86 6.70
N ALA A 137 -0.95 -6.13 7.70
CA ALA A 137 -1.55 -4.91 8.22
C ALA A 137 -0.70 -3.70 7.79
N THR A 138 -0.68 -3.43 6.48
CA THR A 138 -0.01 -2.24 5.93
C THR A 138 -0.94 -1.02 5.98
N ASN A 139 -0.37 0.18 5.87
CA ASN A 139 -1.17 1.40 5.82
C ASN A 139 -2.10 1.39 4.57
N PRO A 140 -3.44 1.43 4.74
CA PRO A 140 -4.40 1.20 3.66
C PRO A 140 -4.64 2.46 2.81
N ILE A 141 -3.59 2.97 2.18
CA ILE A 141 -3.62 4.18 1.34
C ILE A 141 -3.39 3.90 -0.15
N PHE A 142 -3.28 2.64 -0.53
CA PHE A 142 -3.12 2.20 -1.90
C PHE A 142 -4.20 1.19 -2.29
N PRO A 143 -4.60 1.13 -3.59
CA PRO A 143 -5.51 0.12 -4.09
C PRO A 143 -4.94 -1.30 -3.95
N HIS A 144 -5.82 -2.30 -3.91
CA HIS A 144 -5.43 -3.70 -3.76
C HIS A 144 -4.35 -4.12 -4.77
N ILE A 145 -4.49 -3.72 -6.04
CA ILE A 145 -3.54 -4.08 -7.10
C ILE A 145 -2.13 -3.55 -6.81
N ALA A 146 -2.00 -2.31 -6.30
CA ALA A 146 -0.71 -1.75 -5.91
C ALA A 146 -0.13 -2.45 -4.67
N THR A 147 -0.96 -2.88 -3.75
CA THR A 147 -0.56 -3.65 -2.57
C THR A 147 -0.09 -5.03 -2.98
N GLU A 148 -0.79 -5.71 -3.88
CA GLU A 148 -0.39 -7.01 -4.41
C GLU A 148 0.92 -6.97 -5.19
N HIS A 149 1.16 -5.92 -5.99
CA HIS A 149 2.47 -5.73 -6.63
C HIS A 149 3.59 -5.67 -5.59
N ARG A 150 3.43 -4.87 -4.53
CA ARG A 150 4.45 -4.74 -3.47
C ARG A 150 4.65 -6.02 -2.67
N ILE A 151 3.60 -6.80 -2.44
CA ILE A 151 3.71 -8.15 -1.87
C ILE A 151 4.61 -9.02 -2.76
N ARG A 152 4.38 -9.02 -4.08
CA ARG A 152 5.19 -9.77 -5.04
C ARG A 152 6.64 -9.27 -5.12
N TRP A 153 6.86 -7.96 -4.96
CA TRP A 153 8.23 -7.41 -4.90
C TRP A 153 9.01 -7.89 -3.67
N ALA A 154 8.31 -8.17 -2.56
CA ALA A 154 8.90 -8.78 -1.37
C ALA A 154 9.18 -10.30 -1.51
N GLY A 155 8.84 -10.91 -2.65
CA GLY A 155 9.00 -12.35 -2.88
C GLY A 155 7.90 -13.20 -2.26
N LEU A 156 6.75 -12.60 -1.98
CA LEU A 156 5.54 -13.21 -1.43
C LEU A 156 4.41 -13.18 -2.44
N THR A 157 3.30 -13.83 -2.12
CA THR A 157 2.06 -13.76 -2.89
C THR A 157 0.90 -13.31 -1.98
N PRO A 158 -0.19 -12.75 -2.52
CA PRO A 158 -1.37 -12.41 -1.73
C PRO A 158 -1.92 -13.59 -0.93
N GLU A 159 -1.80 -14.82 -1.48
CA GLU A 159 -2.24 -16.08 -0.87
C GLU A 159 -1.41 -16.51 0.33
N ASP A 160 -0.27 -15.87 0.57
CA ASP A 160 0.52 -16.06 1.78
C ASP A 160 -0.16 -15.47 3.02
N PHE A 161 -1.12 -14.57 2.82
CA PHE A 161 -1.83 -13.86 3.88
C PHE A 161 -3.32 -14.21 3.86
N GLU A 162 -3.91 -14.42 5.04
CA GLU A 162 -5.36 -14.59 5.18
C GLU A 162 -6.13 -13.27 4.94
N LEU A 163 -5.47 -12.16 5.18
CA LEU A 163 -5.98 -10.81 4.98
C LEU A 163 -4.82 -9.88 4.67
N TYR A 164 -5.02 -8.93 3.80
CA TYR A 164 -4.17 -7.75 3.63
C TYR A 164 -5.02 -6.50 3.50
N THR A 165 -4.55 -5.40 4.09
CA THR A 165 -5.28 -4.13 4.11
C THR A 165 -5.03 -3.34 2.83
N THR A 166 -6.10 -2.74 2.29
CA THR A 166 -6.10 -1.88 1.11
C THR A 166 -7.00 -0.68 1.33
N TYR A 167 -7.09 0.24 0.38
CA TYR A 167 -7.90 1.45 0.56
C TYR A 167 -9.40 1.22 0.29
N GLU A 168 -9.79 0.07 -0.35
CA GLU A 168 -11.17 -0.34 -0.65
C GLU A 168 -12.06 -0.63 0.55
#